data_94e34117789ede16ba9fff6e44c86e72
#
_entry.id   94e34117789ede16ba9fff6e44c86e72
#
_cell.length_a   1.000
_cell.length_b   1.000
_cell.length_c   1.000
_cell.angle_alpha   90.00
_cell.angle_beta   90.00
_cell.angle_gamma   90.00
#
_symmetry.space_group_name_H-M   'P 1'
#
loop_
_entity.id
_entity.type
_entity.pdbx_description
1 polymer ?
#
loop_
_entity_poly.entity_id
_entity_poly.type
_entity_poly.pdbx_seq_one_letter_code
_entity_poly.pdbx_strand_id
1 'polypeptide(L)'
;MKRLICLAAIAAALMGSSLTAQAAGVEFSVGETGESTMTYRLGMQWDWDKSWWQSDVGRLTGYWSGAYTYWDGDETASNHSLSFSPVFVYEFAGQNVKPYVELGVGVALFADTEVESNNLGSSFQFEDRFGFGLRFAGGHEVGIRATHYSNAGITNPNDGIESYALHYTMPL
;
A
#
# COMPACT_ATOMS: atom_id res chain seq x y z
N MET A 1 -6.00 -15.63 -19.58
CA MET A 1 -6.13 -14.40 -20.39
C MET A 1 -7.35 -13.55 -20.02
N LYS A 2 -8.58 -14.08 -19.92
CA LYS A 2 -9.78 -13.25 -19.59
C LYS A 2 -9.76 -12.62 -18.18
N ARG A 3 -9.11 -13.23 -17.19
CA ARG A 3 -9.03 -12.72 -15.79
C ARG A 3 -8.01 -11.57 -15.63
N LEU A 4 -6.92 -11.58 -16.38
CA LEU A 4 -5.94 -10.47 -16.42
C LEU A 4 -6.50 -9.19 -17.03
N ILE A 5 -7.37 -9.32 -18.03
CA ILE A 5 -8.00 -8.17 -18.70
C ILE A 5 -8.94 -7.41 -17.74
N CYS A 6 -9.62 -8.12 -16.82
CA CYS A 6 -10.50 -7.48 -15.84
C CYS A 6 -9.72 -6.65 -14.79
N LEU A 7 -8.58 -7.14 -14.33
CA LEU A 7 -7.74 -6.42 -13.35
C LEU A 7 -7.07 -5.18 -13.97
N ALA A 8 -6.58 -5.29 -15.20
CA ALA A 8 -6.03 -4.16 -15.95
C ALA A 8 -7.08 -3.09 -16.28
N ALA A 9 -8.34 -3.48 -16.54
CA ALA A 9 -9.44 -2.56 -16.81
C ALA A 9 -9.87 -1.77 -15.57
N ILE A 10 -9.78 -2.35 -14.37
CA ILE A 10 -10.06 -1.66 -13.09
C ILE A 10 -8.96 -0.63 -12.81
N ALA A 11 -7.69 -0.96 -13.03
CA ALA A 11 -6.57 -0.03 -12.88
C ALA A 11 -6.65 1.13 -13.88
N ALA A 12 -7.04 0.88 -15.14
CA ALA A 12 -7.16 1.91 -16.17
C ALA A 12 -8.36 2.86 -15.97
N ALA A 13 -9.46 2.39 -15.41
CA ALA A 13 -10.65 3.22 -15.15
C ALA A 13 -10.42 4.24 -14.01
N LEU A 14 -9.45 4.00 -13.13
CA LEU A 14 -9.09 4.89 -12.02
C LEU A 14 -8.12 6.01 -12.42
N MET A 15 -7.44 5.91 -13.57
CA MET A 15 -6.47 6.93 -14.04
C MET A 15 -7.09 8.14 -14.73
N GLY A 16 -8.41 8.19 -14.88
CA GLY A 16 -9.13 9.29 -15.56
C GLY A 16 -9.53 10.48 -14.68
N SER A 17 -9.20 10.47 -13.38
CA SER A 17 -9.49 11.60 -12.50
C SER A 17 -8.30 12.56 -12.48
N SER A 18 -8.51 13.82 -12.81
CA SER A 18 -7.53 14.90 -12.70
C SER A 18 -6.94 14.90 -11.28
N LEU A 19 -5.64 14.61 -11.18
CA LEU A 19 -4.85 14.73 -9.96
C LEU A 19 -4.69 16.21 -9.60
N THR A 20 -5.70 16.83 -9.02
CA THR A 20 -5.49 18.00 -8.18
C THR A 20 -5.04 17.47 -6.82
N ALA A 21 -3.81 16.99 -6.78
CA ALA A 21 -3.29 16.32 -5.62
C ALA A 21 -2.65 17.33 -4.68
N GLN A 22 -3.37 17.71 -3.65
CA GLN A 22 -2.76 18.17 -2.43
C GLN A 22 -2.45 16.92 -1.61
N ALA A 23 -1.18 16.72 -1.22
CA ALA A 23 -0.83 15.59 -0.36
C ALA A 23 -1.59 15.74 0.96
N ALA A 24 -2.37 14.75 1.34
CA ALA A 24 -3.14 14.77 2.57
C ALA A 24 -2.32 14.30 3.77
N GLY A 25 -1.21 13.58 3.55
CA GLY A 25 -0.34 13.14 4.62
C GLY A 25 0.99 12.54 4.18
N VAL A 26 1.92 12.50 5.12
CA VAL A 26 3.18 11.78 5.02
C VAL A 26 3.11 10.54 5.89
N GLU A 27 3.38 9.37 5.31
CA GLU A 27 3.40 8.08 5.99
C GLU A 27 4.82 7.67 6.33
N PHE A 28 5.01 7.19 7.55
CA PHE A 28 6.18 6.46 8.01
C PHE A 28 5.76 5.07 8.45
N SER A 29 6.52 4.06 8.04
CA SER A 29 6.20 2.68 8.40
C SER A 29 7.47 1.90 8.68
N VAL A 30 7.40 1.04 9.69
CA VAL A 30 8.43 0.06 10.05
C VAL A 30 7.77 -1.30 10.08
N GLY A 31 8.36 -2.26 9.41
CA GLY A 31 7.81 -3.60 9.28
C GLY A 31 8.89 -4.65 9.19
N GLU A 32 8.43 -5.87 9.06
CA GLU A 32 9.24 -7.07 8.93
C GLU A 32 8.62 -7.97 7.86
N THR A 33 9.45 -8.66 7.09
CA THR A 33 9.00 -9.69 6.16
C THR A 33 8.78 -11.02 6.88
N GLY A 34 8.18 -11.99 6.20
CA GLY A 34 8.09 -13.36 6.70
C GLY A 34 9.44 -14.03 6.96
N GLU A 35 10.54 -13.47 6.44
CA GLU A 35 11.93 -13.93 6.59
C GLU A 35 12.76 -13.03 7.51
N SER A 36 12.11 -12.22 8.36
CA SER A 36 12.74 -11.36 9.35
C SER A 36 13.55 -10.19 8.79
N THR A 37 13.38 -9.86 7.49
CA THR A 37 13.98 -8.66 6.90
C THR A 37 13.23 -7.41 7.35
N MET A 38 13.93 -6.48 7.98
CA MET A 38 13.32 -5.21 8.38
C MET A 38 13.00 -4.34 7.15
N THR A 39 11.85 -3.68 7.18
CA THR A 39 11.41 -2.75 6.14
C THR A 39 11.13 -1.37 6.73
N TYR A 40 11.60 -0.34 6.03
CA TYR A 40 11.39 1.06 6.38
C TYR A 40 10.75 1.76 5.17
N ARG A 41 9.53 2.29 5.36
CA ARG A 41 8.78 2.90 4.27
C ARG A 41 8.51 4.37 4.58
N LEU A 42 8.75 5.22 3.57
CA LEU A 42 8.36 6.62 3.55
C LEU A 42 7.37 6.80 2.41
N GLY A 43 6.17 7.29 2.70
CA GLY A 43 5.11 7.46 1.74
C GLY A 43 4.45 8.84 1.79
N MET A 44 3.74 9.13 0.73
CA MET A 44 2.81 10.26 0.64
C MET A 44 1.43 9.72 0.30
N GLN A 45 0.41 10.33 0.89
CA GLN A 45 -0.99 10.03 0.64
C GLN A 45 -1.68 11.26 0.04
N TRP A 46 -2.59 11.01 -0.89
CA TRP A 46 -3.45 12.02 -1.51
C TRP A 46 -4.90 11.53 -1.40
N ASP A 47 -5.64 12.11 -0.48
CA ASP A 47 -7.03 11.69 -0.21
C ASP A 47 -7.92 11.92 -1.43
N TRP A 48 -8.89 11.05 -1.62
CA TRP A 48 -9.91 11.25 -2.62
C TRP A 48 -10.97 12.22 -2.10
N ASP A 49 -11.39 13.17 -2.92
CA ASP A 49 -12.48 14.11 -2.61
C ASP A 49 -13.85 13.44 -2.53
N LYS A 50 -13.92 12.15 -2.87
CA LYS A 50 -15.17 11.38 -2.94
C LYS A 50 -15.28 10.37 -1.83
N SER A 51 -16.51 10.21 -1.34
CA SER A 51 -16.88 9.11 -0.46
C SER A 51 -18.21 8.50 -0.90
N TRP A 52 -18.34 7.20 -0.65
CA TRP A 52 -19.51 6.39 -1.01
C TRP A 52 -20.05 5.67 0.22
N TRP A 53 -21.28 5.16 0.11
CA TRP A 53 -21.93 4.34 1.14
C TRP A 53 -21.94 5.00 2.51
N GLN A 54 -22.23 6.31 2.53
CA GLN A 54 -22.30 7.06 3.76
C GLN A 54 -23.53 6.62 4.59
N SER A 55 -23.28 6.32 5.85
CA SER A 55 -24.29 5.91 6.82
C SER A 55 -23.87 6.32 8.23
N ASP A 56 -24.74 6.06 9.21
CA ASP A 56 -24.43 6.27 10.63
C ASP A 56 -23.33 5.32 11.14
N VAL A 57 -23.01 4.25 10.40
CA VAL A 57 -21.95 3.29 10.73
C VAL A 57 -20.60 3.71 10.19
N GLY A 58 -20.56 4.36 9.01
CA GLY A 58 -19.32 4.76 8.38
C GLY A 58 -19.48 5.14 6.91
N ARG A 59 -18.34 5.25 6.23
CA ARG A 59 -18.28 5.60 4.80
C ARG A 59 -17.11 4.88 4.11
N LEU A 60 -17.27 4.61 2.83
CA LEU A 60 -16.16 4.21 1.96
C LEU A 60 -15.51 5.47 1.36
N THR A 61 -14.22 5.57 1.44
CA THR A 61 -13.37 6.61 0.83
C THR A 61 -12.07 5.98 0.36
N GLY A 62 -11.02 6.73 0.15
CA GLY A 62 -9.69 6.22 -0.17
C GLY A 62 -8.70 7.31 -0.46
N TYR A 63 -7.51 6.88 -0.86
CA TYR A 63 -6.40 7.75 -1.19
C TYR A 63 -5.50 7.11 -2.24
N TRP A 64 -4.71 7.93 -2.92
CA TRP A 64 -3.55 7.49 -3.68
C TRP A 64 -2.34 7.41 -2.75
N SER A 65 -1.58 6.33 -2.81
CA SER A 65 -0.34 6.15 -2.06
C SER A 65 0.83 6.07 -3.02
N GLY A 66 1.83 6.93 -2.83
CA GLY A 66 3.14 6.79 -3.46
C GLY A 66 4.20 6.62 -2.38
N ALA A 67 5.07 5.62 -2.47
CA ALA A 67 6.03 5.36 -1.42
C ALA A 67 7.34 4.76 -1.92
N TYR A 68 8.38 5.03 -1.14
CA TYR A 68 9.67 4.39 -1.20
C TYR A 68 9.81 3.44 -0.01
N THR A 69 10.34 2.23 -0.24
CA THR A 69 10.63 1.26 0.81
C THR A 69 12.10 0.83 0.71
N TYR A 70 12.79 0.87 1.84
CA TYR A 70 14.10 0.27 2.06
C TYR A 70 13.90 -1.10 2.72
N TRP A 71 14.53 -2.11 2.16
CA TRP A 71 14.55 -3.49 2.62
C TRP A 71 15.94 -3.78 3.16
N ASP A 72 16.05 -3.99 4.46
CA ASP A 72 17.34 -4.13 5.14
C ASP A 72 17.79 -5.60 5.08
N GLY A 73 18.54 -5.91 4.02
CA GLY A 73 19.01 -7.27 3.78
C GLY A 73 20.00 -7.74 4.83
N ASP A 74 19.86 -8.99 5.27
CA ASP A 74 20.74 -9.65 6.23
C ASP A 74 21.62 -10.70 5.52
N GLU A 75 21.03 -11.57 4.71
CA GLU A 75 21.74 -12.57 3.91
C GLU A 75 22.09 -12.07 2.51
N THR A 76 21.28 -11.16 1.94
CA THR A 76 21.53 -10.50 0.66
C THR A 76 21.84 -9.02 0.84
N ALA A 77 22.21 -8.34 -0.26
CA ALA A 77 22.31 -6.89 -0.25
C ALA A 77 20.94 -6.25 0.00
N SER A 78 20.93 -5.15 0.76
CA SER A 78 19.72 -4.35 0.96
C SER A 78 19.10 -3.93 -0.37
N ASN A 79 17.77 -3.96 -0.45
CA ASN A 79 17.01 -3.64 -1.65
C ASN A 79 16.18 -2.36 -1.45
N HIS A 80 15.66 -1.83 -2.54
CA HIS A 80 14.87 -0.62 -2.60
C HIS A 80 13.66 -0.82 -3.50
N SER A 81 12.51 -0.26 -3.14
CA SER A 81 11.36 -0.27 -4.03
C SER A 81 10.62 1.06 -4.02
N LEU A 82 10.00 1.36 -5.15
CA LEU A 82 9.03 2.45 -5.31
C LEU A 82 7.67 1.83 -5.60
N SER A 83 6.63 2.32 -4.96
CA SER A 83 5.28 1.83 -5.20
C SER A 83 4.28 2.94 -5.40
N PHE A 84 3.20 2.61 -6.13
CA PHE A 84 2.05 3.48 -6.32
C PHE A 84 0.77 2.65 -6.31
N SER A 85 -0.17 3.02 -5.43
CA SER A 85 -1.38 2.22 -5.19
C SER A 85 -2.59 3.09 -4.91
N PRO A 86 -3.74 2.84 -5.55
CA PRO A 86 -5.05 3.25 -5.03
C PRO A 86 -5.38 2.41 -3.80
N VAL A 87 -5.85 3.06 -2.75
CA VAL A 87 -6.23 2.43 -1.49
C VAL A 87 -7.65 2.82 -1.14
N PHE A 88 -8.51 1.82 -1.00
CA PHE A 88 -9.88 1.98 -0.51
C PHE A 88 -9.89 1.87 1.01
N VAL A 89 -10.61 2.76 1.66
CA VAL A 89 -10.71 2.85 3.11
C VAL A 89 -12.17 2.85 3.52
N TYR A 90 -12.57 1.90 4.33
CA TYR A 90 -13.83 1.99 5.05
C TYR A 90 -13.57 2.59 6.42
N GLU A 91 -13.97 3.86 6.59
CA GLU A 91 -13.84 4.62 7.82
C GLU A 91 -15.14 4.46 8.64
N PHE A 92 -15.04 3.88 9.81
CA PHE A 92 -16.16 3.77 10.74
C PHE A 92 -16.48 5.12 11.40
N ALA A 93 -17.74 5.31 11.75
CA ALA A 93 -18.18 6.51 12.46
C ALA A 93 -17.50 6.60 13.85
N GLY A 94 -17.12 7.81 14.23
CA GLY A 94 -16.49 8.12 15.50
C GLY A 94 -16.34 9.62 15.68
N GLN A 95 -16.30 10.10 16.92
CA GLN A 95 -16.15 11.53 17.20
C GLN A 95 -14.68 11.97 17.15
N ASN A 96 -13.85 11.44 18.04
CA ASN A 96 -12.43 11.80 18.17
C ASN A 96 -11.50 10.77 17.57
N VAL A 97 -11.96 9.52 17.49
CA VAL A 97 -11.21 8.39 16.93
C VAL A 97 -12.14 7.63 16.00
N LYS A 98 -11.68 7.38 14.81
CA LYS A 98 -12.39 6.64 13.78
C LYS A 98 -11.57 5.41 13.39
N PRO A 99 -12.02 4.21 13.77
CA PRO A 99 -11.42 2.98 13.24
C PRO A 99 -11.57 2.93 11.72
N TYR A 100 -10.63 2.31 11.06
CA TYR A 100 -10.73 2.04 9.61
C TYR A 100 -10.14 0.70 9.24
N VAL A 101 -10.59 0.22 8.08
CA VAL A 101 -10.00 -0.91 7.36
C VAL A 101 -9.60 -0.42 5.98
N GLU A 102 -8.46 -0.85 5.47
CA GLU A 102 -7.98 -0.49 4.15
C GLU A 102 -7.68 -1.70 3.28
N LEU A 103 -7.90 -1.54 1.98
CA LEU A 103 -7.55 -2.49 0.93
C LEU A 103 -6.95 -1.71 -0.24
N GLY A 104 -5.84 -2.18 -0.77
CA GLY A 104 -5.21 -1.58 -1.94
C GLY A 104 -4.65 -2.64 -2.88
N VAL A 105 -4.69 -2.33 -4.17
CA VAL A 105 -4.00 -3.10 -5.21
C VAL A 105 -3.28 -2.11 -6.10
N GLY A 106 -1.96 -2.19 -6.15
CA GLY A 106 -1.12 -1.27 -6.90
C GLY A 106 0.05 -1.96 -7.56
N VAL A 107 1.10 -1.19 -7.79
CA VAL A 107 2.32 -1.65 -8.45
C VAL A 107 3.53 -1.20 -7.66
N ALA A 108 4.60 -1.98 -7.74
CA ALA A 108 5.91 -1.65 -7.20
C ALA A 108 7.02 -1.96 -8.21
N LEU A 109 8.11 -1.21 -8.11
CA LEU A 109 9.33 -1.44 -8.85
C LEU A 109 10.46 -1.64 -7.84
N PHE A 110 11.04 -2.83 -7.84
CA PHE A 110 12.19 -3.20 -7.04
C PHE A 110 13.48 -2.92 -7.79
N ALA A 111 14.51 -2.44 -7.09
CA ALA A 111 15.83 -2.19 -7.68
C ALA A 111 16.54 -3.51 -8.00
N ASP A 112 16.36 -4.52 -7.17
CA ASP A 112 16.86 -5.88 -7.39
C ASP A 112 15.70 -6.88 -7.32
N THR A 113 15.84 -8.01 -7.99
CA THR A 113 14.84 -9.08 -8.01
C THR A 113 15.00 -10.08 -6.88
N GLU A 114 16.06 -9.97 -6.09
CA GLU A 114 16.33 -10.83 -4.93
C GLU A 114 16.13 -10.05 -3.64
N VAL A 115 15.40 -10.64 -2.70
CA VAL A 115 15.23 -10.17 -1.32
C VAL A 115 15.34 -11.38 -0.42
N GLU A 116 16.47 -11.52 0.25
CA GLU A 116 16.84 -12.72 1.02
C GLU A 116 16.72 -13.99 0.14
N SER A 117 16.03 -15.00 0.61
CA SER A 117 15.83 -16.24 -0.14
C SER A 117 14.79 -16.14 -1.27
N ASN A 118 14.05 -15.02 -1.35
CA ASN A 118 12.98 -14.85 -2.33
C ASN A 118 13.50 -14.26 -3.65
N ASN A 119 13.25 -14.95 -4.75
CA ASN A 119 13.49 -14.43 -6.09
C ASN A 119 12.16 -13.97 -6.71
N LEU A 120 12.01 -12.66 -6.85
CA LEU A 120 10.80 -12.02 -7.36
C LEU A 120 10.62 -12.19 -8.88
N GLY A 121 11.68 -12.62 -9.60
CA GLY A 121 11.68 -12.89 -11.02
C GLY A 121 11.58 -11.67 -11.94
N SER A 122 11.15 -10.52 -11.43
CA SER A 122 11.15 -9.25 -12.15
C SER A 122 11.17 -8.07 -11.19
N SER A 123 11.70 -6.93 -11.65
CA SER A 123 11.61 -5.66 -10.90
C SER A 123 10.18 -5.18 -10.73
N PHE A 124 9.30 -5.48 -11.68
CA PHE A 124 7.88 -5.12 -11.59
C PHE A 124 7.13 -6.14 -10.74
N GLN A 125 6.41 -5.66 -9.72
CA GLN A 125 5.55 -6.43 -8.84
C GLN A 125 4.18 -5.76 -8.74
N PHE A 126 3.13 -6.53 -8.52
CA PHE A 126 1.89 -6.02 -7.96
C PHE A 126 2.08 -5.84 -6.46
N GLU A 127 1.45 -4.80 -5.90
CA GLU A 127 1.40 -4.54 -4.47
C GLU A 127 -0.05 -4.73 -4.01
N ASP A 128 -0.32 -5.80 -3.27
CA ASP A 128 -1.61 -6.04 -2.64
C ASP A 128 -1.50 -5.72 -1.15
N ARG A 129 -2.38 -4.85 -0.63
CA ARG A 129 -2.35 -4.47 0.78
C ARG A 129 -3.68 -4.65 1.47
N PHE A 130 -3.59 -5.02 2.74
CA PHE A 130 -4.69 -5.05 3.69
C PHE A 130 -4.21 -4.46 5.01
N GLY A 131 -5.01 -3.59 5.62
CA GLY A 131 -4.64 -2.97 6.87
C GLY A 131 -5.87 -2.53 7.67
N PHE A 132 -5.61 -2.18 8.91
CA PHE A 132 -6.57 -1.54 9.80
C PHE A 132 -5.87 -0.62 10.78
N GLY A 133 -6.59 0.41 11.22
CA GLY A 133 -6.00 1.40 12.09
C GLY A 133 -7.04 2.34 12.70
N LEU A 134 -6.51 3.39 13.28
CA LEU A 134 -7.25 4.45 13.93
C LEU A 134 -6.85 5.79 13.33
N ARG A 135 -7.85 6.56 12.92
CA ARG A 135 -7.69 7.97 12.53
C ARG A 135 -8.16 8.85 13.70
N PHE A 136 -7.29 9.73 14.13
CA PHE A 136 -7.54 10.65 15.24
C PHE A 136 -8.09 12.00 14.75
N ALA A 137 -8.71 12.75 15.67
CA ALA A 137 -9.01 14.15 15.43
C ALA A 137 -7.71 14.89 15.07
N GLY A 138 -7.75 15.69 13.99
CA GLY A 138 -6.54 16.32 13.43
C GLY A 138 -5.88 15.54 12.31
N GLY A 139 -6.42 14.36 11.91
CA GLY A 139 -6.01 13.64 10.71
C GLY A 139 -4.80 12.69 10.89
N HIS A 140 -4.23 12.60 12.08
CA HIS A 140 -3.19 11.61 12.38
C HIS A 140 -3.74 10.18 12.35
N GLU A 141 -2.95 9.24 11.81
CA GLU A 141 -3.34 7.84 11.75
C GLU A 141 -2.26 6.94 12.32
N VAL A 142 -2.68 5.87 12.97
CA VAL A 142 -1.82 4.75 13.38
C VAL A 142 -2.50 3.46 12.99
N GLY A 143 -1.78 2.54 12.40
CA GLY A 143 -2.35 1.27 11.98
C GLY A 143 -1.30 0.19 11.74
N ILE A 144 -1.79 -1.00 11.47
CA ILE A 144 -0.98 -2.13 11.02
C ILE A 144 -1.43 -2.54 9.62
N ARG A 145 -0.47 -3.02 8.84
CA ARG A 145 -0.66 -3.36 7.43
C ARG A 145 0.11 -4.61 7.09
N ALA A 146 -0.53 -5.50 6.34
CA ALA A 146 0.12 -6.55 5.59
C ALA A 146 0.16 -6.15 4.11
N THR A 147 1.31 -6.31 3.48
CA THR A 147 1.50 -6.05 2.05
C THR A 147 2.14 -7.27 1.41
N HIS A 148 1.57 -7.72 0.30
CA HIS A 148 2.11 -8.80 -0.52
C HIS A 148 2.59 -8.24 -1.86
N TYR A 149 3.77 -8.68 -2.29
CA TYR A 149 4.34 -8.33 -3.59
C TYR A 149 4.53 -9.60 -4.42
N SER A 150 4.05 -9.58 -5.65
CA SER A 150 4.26 -10.67 -6.59
C SER A 150 4.14 -10.20 -8.04
N ASN A 151 4.78 -10.89 -8.97
CA ASN A 151 4.63 -10.59 -10.39
C ASN A 151 3.39 -11.26 -11.02
N ALA A 152 2.52 -11.89 -10.23
CA ALA A 152 1.33 -12.62 -10.67
C ALA A 152 1.61 -13.72 -11.72
N GLY A 153 2.81 -14.27 -11.74
CA GLY A 153 3.23 -15.30 -12.69
C GLY A 153 3.51 -14.78 -14.11
N ILE A 154 3.75 -13.46 -14.28
CA ILE A 154 4.19 -12.87 -15.56
C ILE A 154 5.57 -13.42 -15.93
N THR A 155 6.44 -13.58 -14.93
CA THR A 155 7.77 -14.20 -15.07
C THR A 155 7.97 -15.30 -14.03
N ASN A 156 8.93 -16.19 -14.26
CA ASN A 156 9.39 -17.17 -13.30
C ASN A 156 10.88 -16.93 -12.99
N PRO A 157 11.29 -17.09 -11.73
CA PRO A 157 10.47 -17.44 -10.56
C PRO A 157 9.49 -16.33 -10.14
N ASN A 158 8.63 -16.60 -9.18
CA ASN A 158 7.69 -15.66 -8.56
C ASN A 158 7.42 -16.15 -7.13
N ASP A 159 8.43 -16.05 -6.28
CA ASP A 159 8.32 -16.49 -4.89
C ASP A 159 7.41 -15.56 -4.09
N GLY A 160 7.36 -14.28 -4.51
CA GLY A 160 6.64 -13.22 -3.79
C GLY A 160 7.33 -12.84 -2.49
N ILE A 161 6.83 -11.80 -1.84
CA ILE A 161 7.28 -11.40 -0.51
C ILE A 161 6.17 -10.67 0.24
N GLU A 162 6.02 -10.97 1.53
CA GLU A 162 5.11 -10.29 2.43
C GLU A 162 5.87 -9.35 3.35
N SER A 163 5.24 -8.22 3.70
CA SER A 163 5.70 -7.30 4.73
C SER A 163 4.57 -7.00 5.70
N TYR A 164 4.84 -7.08 6.99
CA TYR A 164 3.92 -6.76 8.08
C TYR A 164 4.45 -5.55 8.83
N ALA A 165 3.70 -4.46 8.83
CA ALA A 165 4.21 -3.17 9.28
C ALA A 165 3.27 -2.43 10.22
N LEU A 166 3.85 -1.71 11.17
CA LEU A 166 3.20 -0.60 11.87
C LEU A 166 3.43 0.67 11.06
N HIS A 167 2.36 1.44 10.81
CA HIS A 167 2.48 2.73 10.13
C HIS A 167 1.88 3.87 10.95
N TYR A 168 2.42 5.05 10.71
CA TYR A 168 1.93 6.32 11.20
C TYR A 168 1.83 7.31 10.03
N THR A 169 0.68 7.98 9.90
CA THR A 169 0.48 9.04 8.92
C THR A 169 0.28 10.36 9.64
N MET A 170 1.05 11.36 9.21
CA MET A 170 0.96 12.74 9.64
C MET A 170 0.25 13.55 8.56
N PRO A 171 -0.84 14.27 8.86
CA PRO A 171 -1.50 15.16 7.90
C PRO A 171 -0.59 16.35 7.53
N LEU A 172 -0.76 16.88 6.31
CA LEU A 172 -0.07 18.08 5.80
C LEU A 172 -1.00 19.29 5.78
#